data_419d06a39794fe71ca467d44314bf74d
#
_entry.id   419d06a39794fe71ca467d44314bf74d
#
_cell.length_a   1.000
_cell.length_b   1.000
_cell.length_c   1.000
_cell.angle_alpha   90.00
_cell.angle_beta   90.00
_cell.angle_gamma   90.00
#
_symmetry.space_group_name_H-M   'P 1'
#
loop_
_entity.id
_entity.type
_entity.pdbx_description
1 polymer ?
#
loop_
_entity_poly.entity_id
_entity_poly.type
_entity_poly.pdbx_seq_one_letter_code
_entity_poly.pdbx_strand_id
1 'polypeptide(L)'
;MCIRDRGNINHVRNSHYTDDPYWYYLCNKYGIYLEDEANIESHEYYYGAASLSHPVEWKNAHVARVMEMVHSNVNNPSIVIWSLGNEAGPGQNFVAAYEALKQFDLSRPVQYERNNSIVDMGSNQYPSIGWVRGAVKGNYDIKYPFHISEYAHSMGNACGNLIDYWEAIESTNFFCGG
;
A
#
# COMPACT_ATOMS: atom_id res chain seq x y z
N MET A 1 22.50 9.66 -9.64
CA MET A 1 22.34 8.66 -8.56
C MET A 1 21.35 9.17 -7.54
N CYS A 2 20.25 8.47 -7.37
CA CYS A 2 19.14 8.85 -6.49
C CYS A 2 19.51 8.59 -5.02
N ILE A 3 18.89 9.33 -4.08
CA ILE A 3 19.02 9.05 -2.63
C ILE A 3 18.58 7.62 -2.32
N ARG A 4 17.55 7.13 -3.00
CA ARG A 4 17.04 5.75 -2.86
C ARG A 4 18.09 4.70 -3.20
N ASP A 5 18.81 4.86 -4.31
CA ASP A 5 19.91 3.99 -4.70
C ASP A 5 21.02 3.96 -3.62
N ARG A 6 21.37 5.12 -3.06
CA ARG A 6 22.35 5.23 -1.96
C ARG A 6 21.85 4.60 -0.65
N GLY A 7 20.52 4.57 -0.45
CA GLY A 7 19.87 3.93 0.70
C GLY A 7 19.56 2.45 0.48
N ASN A 8 19.94 1.87 -0.66
CA ASN A 8 19.61 0.50 -1.05
C ASN A 8 18.09 0.22 -1.07
N ILE A 9 17.32 1.25 -1.46
CA ILE A 9 15.86 1.15 -1.57
C ILE A 9 15.52 0.61 -2.97
N ASN A 10 14.85 -0.52 -3.02
CA ASN A 10 14.46 -1.18 -4.28
C ASN A 10 12.96 -1.13 -4.57
N HIS A 11 12.14 -0.69 -3.61
CA HIS A 11 10.69 -0.56 -3.73
C HIS A 11 10.23 0.77 -3.14
N VAL A 12 9.19 1.37 -3.72
CA VAL A 12 8.58 2.63 -3.23
C VAL A 12 7.07 2.55 -3.37
N ARG A 13 6.35 2.92 -2.33
CA ARG A 13 4.93 3.21 -2.39
C ARG A 13 4.74 4.68 -2.78
N ASN A 14 3.93 4.92 -3.80
CA ASN A 14 3.54 6.28 -4.23
C ASN A 14 2.46 6.83 -3.29
N SER A 15 2.85 7.28 -2.14
CA SER A 15 1.95 7.81 -1.12
C SER A 15 1.60 9.28 -1.43
N HIS A 16 0.36 9.69 -1.53
CA HIS A 16 -0.88 8.91 -1.52
C HIS A 16 -1.68 9.25 -2.77
N TYR A 17 -1.04 9.21 -3.93
CA TYR A 17 -1.59 9.49 -5.27
C TYR A 17 -0.61 9.06 -6.36
N THR A 18 -1.08 9.03 -7.60
CA THR A 18 -0.23 8.78 -8.77
C THR A 18 0.80 9.89 -8.95
N ASP A 19 1.98 9.52 -9.39
CA ASP A 19 3.12 10.45 -9.54
C ASP A 19 3.23 10.98 -10.99
N ASP A 20 4.20 11.86 -11.23
CA ASP A 20 4.53 12.37 -12.55
C ASP A 20 4.95 11.23 -13.50
N PRO A 21 4.55 11.22 -14.77
CA PRO A 21 4.94 10.18 -15.74
C PRO A 21 6.45 9.97 -15.86
N TYR A 22 7.24 10.99 -15.60
CA TYR A 22 8.70 10.87 -15.61
C TYR A 22 9.23 10.02 -14.44
N TRP A 23 8.51 10.00 -13.31
CA TRP A 23 8.82 9.12 -12.18
C TRP A 23 8.71 7.64 -12.59
N TYR A 24 7.62 7.24 -13.23
CA TYR A 24 7.46 5.87 -13.73
C TYR A 24 8.53 5.49 -14.75
N TYR A 25 8.85 6.42 -15.67
CA TYR A 25 9.97 6.20 -16.60
C TYR A 25 11.29 5.94 -15.88
N LEU A 26 11.61 6.71 -14.84
CA LEU A 26 12.82 6.50 -14.06
C LEU A 26 12.82 5.17 -13.31
N CYS A 27 11.69 4.79 -12.71
CA CYS A 27 11.56 3.51 -12.03
C CYS A 27 11.70 2.33 -13.01
N ASN A 28 11.07 2.41 -14.18
CA ASN A 28 11.25 1.41 -15.24
C ASN A 28 12.71 1.32 -15.68
N LYS A 29 13.39 2.45 -15.83
CA LYS A 29 14.78 2.52 -16.29
C LYS A 29 15.78 1.99 -15.28
N TYR A 30 15.59 2.26 -14.01
CA TYR A 30 16.53 1.93 -12.94
C TYR A 30 16.16 0.72 -12.11
N GLY A 31 15.03 0.06 -12.41
CA GLY A 31 14.60 -1.17 -11.75
C GLY A 31 14.09 -0.96 -10.33
N ILE A 32 13.45 0.18 -10.05
CA ILE A 32 12.77 0.42 -8.77
C ILE A 32 11.35 -0.10 -8.89
N TYR A 33 10.96 -1.04 -8.04
CA TYR A 33 9.59 -1.51 -7.96
C TYR A 33 8.66 -0.45 -7.34
N LEU A 34 7.42 -0.42 -7.79
CA LEU A 34 6.43 0.52 -7.32
C LEU A 34 5.18 -0.19 -6.78
N GLU A 35 4.68 0.34 -5.70
CA GLU A 35 3.30 0.24 -5.30
C GLU A 35 2.61 1.55 -5.69
N ASP A 36 1.75 1.48 -6.71
CA ASP A 36 1.05 2.66 -7.20
C ASP A 36 -0.28 2.82 -6.48
N GLU A 37 -0.55 4.03 -5.98
CA GLU A 37 -1.67 4.27 -5.07
C GLU A 37 -2.68 5.23 -5.67
N ALA A 38 -3.96 4.86 -5.55
CA ALA A 38 -5.06 5.71 -5.94
C ALA A 38 -5.21 6.89 -4.96
N ASN A 39 -5.55 8.07 -5.47
CA ASN A 39 -5.70 9.29 -4.69
C ASN A 39 -6.98 9.30 -3.85
N ILE A 40 -7.13 8.31 -2.99
CA ILE A 40 -8.22 8.19 -2.01
C ILE A 40 -7.62 8.30 -0.61
N GLU A 41 -7.75 9.48 -0.04
CA GLU A 41 -7.37 9.82 1.32
C GLU A 41 -8.52 10.61 1.95
N SER A 42 -9.03 10.16 3.08
CA SER A 42 -10.11 10.86 3.79
C SER A 42 -9.96 10.74 5.30
N HIS A 43 -8.74 10.94 5.79
CA HIS A 43 -8.31 10.70 7.17
C HIS A 43 -9.30 11.20 8.23
N GLU A 44 -9.85 12.42 8.09
CA GLU A 44 -10.84 12.97 8.99
C GLU A 44 -12.12 12.11 9.08
N TYR A 45 -12.45 11.40 8.00
CA TYR A 45 -13.66 10.60 7.86
C TYR A 45 -13.40 9.10 7.73
N TYR A 46 -12.27 8.59 8.21
CA TYR A 46 -11.99 7.17 8.00
C TYR A 46 -12.45 6.25 9.12
N TYR A 47 -12.94 6.80 10.22
CA TYR A 47 -13.43 6.04 11.36
C TYR A 47 -14.94 5.80 11.32
N GLY A 48 -15.36 4.56 11.53
CA GLY A 48 -16.74 4.16 11.76
C GLY A 48 -17.73 4.67 10.69
N ALA A 49 -18.89 5.08 11.16
CA ALA A 49 -20.01 5.50 10.30
C ALA A 49 -19.77 6.81 9.53
N ALA A 50 -18.79 7.61 9.94
CA ALA A 50 -18.44 8.85 9.26
C ALA A 50 -17.61 8.63 7.99
N SER A 51 -17.06 7.42 7.80
CA SER A 51 -16.23 7.12 6.64
C SER A 51 -16.97 7.26 5.32
N LEU A 52 -16.38 8.00 4.38
CA LEU A 52 -16.87 8.16 3.01
C LEU A 52 -16.84 6.87 2.20
N SER A 53 -16.21 5.82 2.72
CA SER A 53 -16.18 4.50 2.08
C SER A 53 -17.48 3.71 2.19
N HIS A 54 -18.44 4.14 3.03
CA HIS A 54 -19.73 3.48 3.22
C HIS A 54 -20.85 4.05 2.34
N PRO A 55 -21.08 5.39 2.23
CA PRO A 55 -22.18 5.93 1.48
C PRO A 55 -22.08 5.63 -0.02
N VAL A 56 -23.18 5.16 -0.60
CA VAL A 56 -23.26 4.75 -2.02
C VAL A 56 -22.98 5.90 -2.98
N GLU A 57 -23.23 7.11 -2.57
CA GLU A 57 -22.98 8.33 -3.34
C GLU A 57 -21.50 8.51 -3.70
N TRP A 58 -20.60 8.00 -2.85
CA TRP A 58 -19.15 8.04 -3.06
C TRP A 58 -18.59 6.84 -3.83
N LYS A 59 -19.41 5.82 -4.10
CA LYS A 59 -18.98 4.60 -4.78
C LYS A 59 -18.31 4.88 -6.11
N ASN A 60 -18.96 5.66 -6.96
CA ASN A 60 -18.42 5.96 -8.29
C ASN A 60 -17.10 6.74 -8.22
N ALA A 61 -16.95 7.63 -7.24
CA ALA A 61 -15.70 8.35 -7.04
C ALA A 61 -14.55 7.43 -6.62
N HIS A 62 -14.79 6.46 -5.74
CA HIS A 62 -13.79 5.46 -5.36
C HIS A 62 -13.36 4.61 -6.56
N VAL A 63 -14.35 4.06 -7.28
CA VAL A 63 -14.07 3.24 -8.48
C VAL A 63 -13.33 4.05 -9.53
N ALA A 64 -13.77 5.26 -9.84
CA ALA A 64 -13.15 6.11 -10.86
C ALA A 64 -11.68 6.40 -10.53
N ARG A 65 -11.35 6.82 -9.31
CA ARG A 65 -9.97 7.12 -8.89
C ARG A 65 -9.03 5.93 -9.03
N VAL A 66 -9.49 4.74 -8.61
CA VAL A 66 -8.71 3.51 -8.77
C VAL A 66 -8.53 3.17 -10.25
N MET A 67 -9.60 3.23 -11.04
CA MET A 67 -9.53 2.85 -12.46
C MET A 67 -8.75 3.85 -13.31
N GLU A 68 -8.81 5.14 -12.99
CA GLU A 68 -8.00 6.17 -13.66
C GLU A 68 -6.50 5.94 -13.43
N MET A 69 -6.10 5.60 -12.20
CA MET A 69 -4.72 5.19 -11.90
C MET A 69 -4.31 3.97 -12.73
N VAL A 70 -5.11 2.92 -12.70
CA VAL A 70 -4.78 1.67 -13.39
C VAL A 70 -4.70 1.87 -14.89
N HIS A 71 -5.70 2.53 -15.51
CA HIS A 71 -5.71 2.80 -16.97
C HIS A 71 -4.51 3.63 -17.41
N SER A 72 -4.11 4.61 -16.60
CA SER A 72 -2.96 5.47 -16.93
C SER A 72 -1.63 4.72 -16.82
N ASN A 73 -1.49 3.81 -15.86
CA ASN A 73 -0.19 3.32 -15.43
C ASN A 73 0.05 1.81 -15.66
N VAL A 74 -0.95 1.05 -16.13
CA VAL A 74 -0.87 -0.41 -16.29
C VAL A 74 0.33 -0.89 -17.15
N ASN A 75 0.79 -0.07 -18.08
CA ASN A 75 1.91 -0.41 -18.97
C ASN A 75 3.30 -0.15 -18.35
N ASN A 76 3.38 0.29 -17.08
CA ASN A 76 4.65 0.47 -16.40
C ASN A 76 5.09 -0.83 -15.70
N PRO A 77 6.13 -1.50 -16.17
CA PRO A 77 6.56 -2.79 -15.61
C PRO A 77 7.16 -2.66 -14.20
N SER A 78 7.53 -1.47 -13.77
CA SER A 78 7.98 -1.22 -12.39
C SER A 78 6.85 -1.36 -11.37
N ILE A 79 5.59 -1.16 -11.77
CA ILE A 79 4.46 -1.32 -10.86
C ILE A 79 4.22 -2.80 -10.62
N VAL A 80 4.35 -3.22 -9.38
CA VAL A 80 4.18 -4.62 -8.95
C VAL A 80 3.02 -4.82 -7.99
N ILE A 81 2.53 -3.73 -7.37
CA ILE A 81 1.39 -3.73 -6.44
C ILE A 81 0.48 -2.54 -6.78
N TRP A 82 -0.82 -2.75 -6.72
CA TRP A 82 -1.82 -1.68 -6.72
C TRP A 82 -2.31 -1.41 -5.29
N SER A 83 -2.38 -0.15 -4.91
CA SER A 83 -2.98 0.29 -3.65
C SER A 83 -4.30 1.03 -3.90
N LEU A 84 -5.36 0.64 -3.19
CA LEU A 84 -6.67 1.26 -3.36
C LEU A 84 -6.77 2.65 -2.75
N GLY A 85 -5.82 3.04 -1.92
CA GLY A 85 -5.80 4.34 -1.24
C GLY A 85 -5.19 4.26 0.15
N ASN A 86 -5.33 5.33 0.91
CA ASN A 86 -4.79 5.48 2.25
C ASN A 86 -5.86 6.00 3.24
N GLU A 87 -5.88 5.47 4.45
CA GLU A 87 -6.61 5.99 5.61
C GLU A 87 -8.04 6.52 5.30
N ALA A 88 -8.82 5.74 4.53
CA ALA A 88 -10.14 6.15 4.05
C ALA A 88 -11.30 5.22 4.47
N GLY A 89 -11.05 4.38 5.48
CA GLY A 89 -12.06 3.46 6.06
C GLY A 89 -12.27 2.16 5.31
N PRO A 90 -12.98 1.19 5.91
CA PRO A 90 -13.05 -0.19 5.43
C PRO A 90 -14.29 -0.49 4.56
N GLY A 91 -15.00 0.51 4.05
CA GLY A 91 -16.36 0.38 3.52
C GLY A 91 -16.50 -0.28 2.16
N GLN A 92 -17.76 -0.50 1.77
CA GLN A 92 -18.16 -1.22 0.56
C GLN A 92 -17.70 -0.56 -0.74
N ASN A 93 -17.41 0.73 -0.72
CA ASN A 93 -16.90 1.42 -1.90
C ASN A 93 -15.52 0.91 -2.31
N PHE A 94 -14.69 0.46 -1.36
CA PHE A 94 -13.43 -0.20 -1.66
C PHE A 94 -13.60 -1.62 -2.20
N VAL A 95 -14.65 -2.34 -1.79
CA VAL A 95 -15.00 -3.63 -2.40
C VAL A 95 -15.29 -3.44 -3.88
N ALA A 96 -16.14 -2.46 -4.21
CA ALA A 96 -16.48 -2.16 -5.60
C ALA A 96 -15.25 -1.71 -6.44
N ALA A 97 -14.35 -0.91 -5.84
CA ALA A 97 -13.12 -0.48 -6.50
C ALA A 97 -12.18 -1.66 -6.75
N TYR A 98 -12.01 -2.56 -5.77
CA TYR A 98 -11.23 -3.79 -5.92
C TYR A 98 -11.79 -4.69 -7.03
N GLU A 99 -13.10 -4.93 -7.02
CA GLU A 99 -13.76 -5.75 -8.05
C GLU A 99 -13.55 -5.17 -9.46
N ALA A 100 -13.72 -3.87 -9.63
CA ALA A 100 -13.50 -3.19 -10.91
C ALA A 100 -12.03 -3.32 -11.38
N LEU A 101 -11.07 -3.13 -10.46
CA LEU A 101 -9.65 -3.30 -10.76
C LEU A 101 -9.36 -4.74 -11.19
N LYS A 102 -9.84 -5.73 -10.44
CA LYS A 102 -9.59 -7.16 -10.74
C LYS A 102 -10.27 -7.65 -12.01
N GLN A 103 -11.35 -7.01 -12.45
CA GLN A 103 -11.92 -7.28 -13.78
C GLN A 103 -11.01 -6.81 -14.93
N PHE A 104 -10.15 -5.83 -14.67
CA PHE A 104 -9.24 -5.25 -15.66
C PHE A 104 -7.82 -5.83 -15.59
N ASP A 105 -7.23 -5.92 -14.39
CA ASP A 105 -5.85 -6.42 -14.19
C ASP A 105 -5.80 -7.54 -13.13
N LEU A 106 -5.58 -8.76 -13.59
CA LEU A 106 -5.36 -9.95 -12.75
C LEU A 106 -3.88 -10.22 -12.48
N SER A 107 -2.97 -9.48 -13.12
CA SER A 107 -1.54 -9.79 -13.10
C SER A 107 -0.84 -9.29 -11.83
N ARG A 108 -1.39 -8.28 -11.17
CA ARG A 108 -0.78 -7.65 -9.99
C ARG A 108 -1.64 -7.83 -8.76
N PRO A 109 -1.03 -8.06 -7.58
CA PRO A 109 -1.75 -8.06 -6.32
C PRO A 109 -2.22 -6.65 -5.96
N VAL A 110 -3.28 -6.61 -5.16
CA VAL A 110 -3.87 -5.40 -4.62
C VAL A 110 -3.73 -5.40 -3.11
N GLN A 111 -3.38 -4.27 -2.53
CA GLN A 111 -3.35 -4.03 -1.10
C GLN A 111 -4.29 -2.90 -0.68
N TYR A 112 -4.74 -2.94 0.56
CA TYR A 112 -5.40 -1.84 1.27
C TYR A 112 -5.41 -2.13 2.77
N GLU A 113 -4.66 -1.36 3.56
CA GLU A 113 -4.40 -1.64 4.97
C GLU A 113 -5.62 -1.56 5.88
N ARG A 114 -6.67 -0.82 5.48
CA ARG A 114 -7.91 -0.69 6.28
C ARG A 114 -8.89 -1.84 6.07
N ASN A 115 -8.70 -2.65 5.04
CA ASN A 115 -9.54 -3.82 4.81
C ASN A 115 -8.79 -4.96 4.08
N ASN A 116 -7.92 -5.64 4.81
CA ASN A 116 -7.16 -6.77 4.28
C ASN A 116 -8.04 -7.92 3.77
N SER A 117 -9.29 -8.02 4.22
CA SER A 117 -10.17 -9.14 3.85
C SER A 117 -10.59 -9.12 2.39
N ILE A 118 -10.64 -7.95 1.76
CA ILE A 118 -11.12 -7.78 0.37
C ILE A 118 -10.00 -7.80 -0.68
N VAL A 119 -8.74 -7.68 -0.27
CA VAL A 119 -7.59 -7.53 -1.18
C VAL A 119 -6.72 -8.78 -1.23
N ASP A 120 -5.73 -8.81 -2.14
CA ASP A 120 -4.93 -10.01 -2.40
C ASP A 120 -3.84 -10.23 -1.36
N MET A 121 -3.28 -9.18 -0.79
CA MET A 121 -2.18 -9.25 0.18
C MET A 121 -2.51 -8.50 1.47
N GLY A 122 -1.86 -8.92 2.56
CA GLY A 122 -2.02 -8.25 3.85
C GLY A 122 -1.09 -7.05 3.99
N SER A 123 -1.54 -6.05 4.74
CA SER A 123 -0.71 -4.92 5.14
C SER A 123 -1.08 -4.39 6.51
N ASN A 124 -0.15 -3.70 7.15
CA ASN A 124 -0.37 -2.96 8.38
C ASN A 124 0.36 -1.63 8.31
N GLN A 125 -0.19 -0.65 8.98
CA GLN A 125 0.35 0.70 9.05
C GLN A 125 0.79 0.99 10.49
N TYR A 126 2.01 1.44 10.65
CA TYR A 126 2.64 1.72 11.95
C TYR A 126 2.55 0.61 12.99
N PRO A 127 2.79 -0.67 12.65
CA PRO A 127 2.83 -1.71 13.67
C PRO A 127 3.99 -1.45 14.62
N SER A 128 3.80 -1.77 15.91
CA SER A 128 4.92 -1.75 16.84
C SER A 128 5.92 -2.88 16.54
N ILE A 129 7.19 -2.71 16.92
CA ILE A 129 8.21 -3.77 16.83
C ILE A 129 7.75 -5.07 17.53
N GLY A 130 7.06 -4.93 18.68
CA GLY A 130 6.50 -6.09 19.37
C GLY A 130 5.48 -6.85 18.52
N TRP A 131 4.63 -6.12 17.80
CA TRP A 131 3.68 -6.72 16.87
C TRP A 131 4.39 -7.43 15.72
N VAL A 132 5.38 -6.77 15.08
CA VAL A 132 6.14 -7.38 13.97
C VAL A 132 6.84 -8.66 14.41
N ARG A 133 7.51 -8.64 15.56
CA ARG A 133 8.15 -9.84 16.16
C ARG A 133 7.15 -10.95 16.50
N GLY A 134 5.92 -10.58 16.85
CA GLY A 134 4.82 -11.53 17.05
C GLY A 134 4.32 -12.13 15.73
N ALA A 135 4.16 -11.30 14.71
CA ALA A 135 3.73 -11.70 13.38
C ALA A 135 4.70 -12.74 12.76
N VAL A 136 6.01 -12.49 12.83
CA VAL A 136 7.03 -13.44 12.33
C VAL A 136 7.05 -14.77 13.09
N LYS A 137 6.50 -14.83 14.30
CA LYS A 137 6.31 -16.07 15.07
C LYS A 137 4.99 -16.77 14.79
N GLY A 138 4.14 -16.21 13.91
CA GLY A 138 2.83 -16.75 13.61
C GLY A 138 1.76 -16.50 14.68
N ASN A 139 1.93 -15.47 15.53
CA ASN A 139 0.99 -15.19 16.61
C ASN A 139 -0.34 -14.59 16.16
N TYR A 140 -0.44 -14.17 14.89
CA TYR A 140 -1.62 -13.50 14.35
C TYR A 140 -2.10 -14.22 13.09
N ASP A 141 -3.40 -14.20 12.88
CA ASP A 141 -4.02 -14.60 11.61
C ASP A 141 -3.91 -13.42 10.63
N ILE A 142 -2.86 -13.43 9.82
CA ILE A 142 -2.59 -12.39 8.81
C ILE A 142 -2.56 -13.00 7.41
N LYS A 143 -3.01 -12.20 6.43
CA LYS A 143 -3.02 -12.60 5.02
C LYS A 143 -1.60 -12.48 4.42
N TYR A 144 -1.18 -13.48 3.69
CA TYR A 144 0.09 -13.53 2.98
C TYR A 144 -0.11 -13.38 1.46
N PRO A 145 0.86 -12.80 0.73
CA PRO A 145 2.05 -12.10 1.26
C PRO A 145 1.67 -10.88 2.09
N PHE A 146 2.59 -10.38 2.89
CA PHE A 146 2.34 -9.28 3.82
C PHE A 146 3.44 -8.22 3.72
N HIS A 147 3.08 -6.93 3.81
CA HIS A 147 4.05 -5.84 3.92
C HIS A 147 3.63 -4.82 4.97
N ILE A 148 4.55 -3.96 5.35
CA ILE A 148 4.27 -2.84 6.25
C ILE A 148 4.17 -1.60 5.37
N SER A 149 2.95 -1.07 5.22
CA SER A 149 2.69 0.07 4.33
C SER A 149 3.31 1.38 4.81
N GLU A 150 3.40 1.54 6.14
CA GLU A 150 4.08 2.69 6.77
C GLU A 150 4.70 2.27 8.11
N TYR A 151 5.93 2.72 8.37
CA TYR A 151 6.67 2.40 9.60
C TYR A 151 7.77 3.43 9.85
N ALA A 152 8.42 3.33 11.01
CA ALA A 152 9.58 4.15 11.40
C ALA A 152 9.36 5.66 11.16
N HIS A 153 8.16 6.14 11.47
CA HIS A 153 7.74 7.52 11.25
C HIS A 153 8.63 8.51 12.01
N SER A 154 9.34 9.36 11.29
CA SER A 154 10.33 10.28 11.84
C SER A 154 9.77 11.68 12.02
N MET A 155 8.75 11.85 12.88
CA MET A 155 8.19 13.15 13.24
C MET A 155 8.91 13.75 14.46
N GLY A 156 9.40 14.97 14.35
CA GLY A 156 10.16 15.61 15.41
C GLY A 156 11.41 14.78 15.77
N ASN A 157 11.50 14.34 17.02
CA ASN A 157 12.59 13.51 17.52
C ASN A 157 12.28 12.01 17.56
N ALA A 158 11.29 11.55 16.78
CA ALA A 158 10.80 10.17 16.83
C ALA A 158 11.56 9.19 15.91
N CYS A 159 12.70 9.55 15.35
CA CYS A 159 13.51 8.67 14.51
C CYS A 159 14.15 7.55 15.34
N GLY A 160 13.97 6.29 14.92
CA GLY A 160 14.60 5.15 15.59
C GLY A 160 14.06 3.79 15.17
N ASN A 161 14.71 2.74 15.67
CA ASN A 161 14.31 1.34 15.55
C ASN A 161 14.22 0.78 14.11
N LEU A 162 14.73 1.46 13.10
CA LEU A 162 14.69 0.98 11.73
C LEU A 162 15.31 -0.40 11.57
N ILE A 163 16.48 -0.60 12.20
CA ILE A 163 17.18 -1.90 12.18
C ILE A 163 16.34 -3.02 12.81
N ASP A 164 15.63 -2.75 13.90
CA ASP A 164 14.80 -3.74 14.58
C ASP A 164 13.64 -4.23 13.67
N TYR A 165 13.06 -3.34 12.84
CA TYR A 165 12.05 -3.71 11.85
C TYR A 165 12.65 -4.63 10.81
N TRP A 166 13.78 -4.25 10.23
CA TRP A 166 14.40 -5.01 9.14
C TRP A 166 14.94 -6.36 9.60
N GLU A 167 15.55 -6.45 10.79
CA GLU A 167 15.94 -7.74 11.37
C GLU A 167 14.75 -8.70 11.51
N ALA A 168 13.58 -8.18 11.93
CA ALA A 168 12.38 -8.99 12.03
C ALA A 168 11.81 -9.36 10.64
N ILE A 169 11.73 -8.43 9.71
CA ILE A 169 11.23 -8.65 8.34
C ILE A 169 12.08 -9.70 7.63
N GLU A 170 13.40 -9.55 7.65
CA GLU A 170 14.35 -10.47 6.98
C GLU A 170 14.42 -11.85 7.63
N SER A 171 13.91 -12.01 8.85
CA SER A 171 13.88 -13.31 9.53
C SER A 171 12.85 -14.29 8.95
N THR A 172 12.00 -13.87 8.02
CA THR A 172 10.93 -14.69 7.42
C THR A 172 10.84 -14.49 5.92
N ASN A 173 10.12 -15.41 5.24
CA ASN A 173 9.87 -15.34 3.81
C ASN A 173 8.49 -14.82 3.43
N PHE A 174 7.68 -14.37 4.39
CA PHE A 174 6.33 -13.94 4.10
C PHE A 174 6.14 -12.42 4.16
N PHE A 175 7.03 -11.69 4.82
CA PHE A 175 7.09 -10.26 4.69
C PHE A 175 7.76 -9.87 3.38
N CYS A 176 7.07 -9.05 2.57
CA CYS A 176 7.63 -8.51 1.32
C CYS A 176 8.54 -7.32 1.56
N GLY A 177 8.48 -6.71 2.76
CA GLY A 177 9.22 -5.52 3.13
C GLY A 177 8.35 -4.47 3.84
N GLY A 178 8.82 -3.22 3.82
CA GLY A 178 8.12 -2.06 4.35
C GLY A 178 8.64 -0.77 3.73
#